data_cef1e959a74d743b74199ef540cd1c9c
#
_entry.id   cef1e959a74d743b74199ef540cd1c9c
#
_cell.length_a   1.000
_cell.length_b   1.000
_cell.length_c   1.000
_cell.angle_alpha   90.00
_cell.angle_beta   90.00
_cell.angle_gamma   90.00
#
_symmetry.space_group_name_H-M   'P 1'
#
loop_
_entity.id
_entity.type
_entity.pdbx_description
1 polymer ?
#
loop_
_entity_poly.entity_id
_entity_poly.type
_entity_poly.pdbx_seq_one_letter_code
_entity_poly.pdbx_strand_id
1 'polypeptide(L)'
;MSIAGDRTVAPWLDDSQFPFVSKFANVDGGRMHYVDDGQGEPVIFVHGFPTWSFMWRGLIRDLSTKHRCIAMDHIGFGLSDKPARWSYTPEAHARNFKKLLDHIGLSTFSLVVHDFGGPIALSYAIDNPGRINRICVVNSFLWSLKNDTSFQKFDHRMHGPMGKLALTATNTGLSHLVHGMVEQKQKVAGKVYPQYTGPFSKASDRHGAHVLAQGYIGSSTWLYDLWVRRESLAQKPLQVLWGMKDKLFSADHLNKWRAAWPNADVVTFPESGSLVMEEQAKEVEAAMYMFLDGHSELQSTTKALHAEF
;
A
#
# COMPACT_ATOMS: atom_id res chain seq x y z
N MET A 1 5.20 29.60 14.78
CA MET A 1 6.54 29.36 14.20
C MET A 1 6.37 28.23 13.20
N SER A 2 6.39 28.54 11.91
CA SER A 2 6.34 27.56 10.83
C SER A 2 7.64 26.79 10.81
N ILE A 3 7.60 25.51 11.14
CA ILE A 3 8.73 24.60 10.95
C ILE A 3 8.79 24.36 9.43
N ALA A 4 9.72 25.03 8.74
CA ALA A 4 10.04 24.75 7.36
C ALA A 4 10.47 23.27 7.29
N GLY A 5 9.65 22.44 6.68
CA GLY A 5 9.99 21.04 6.43
C GLY A 5 11.29 20.98 5.62
N ASP A 6 12.21 20.18 6.09
CA ASP A 6 13.47 19.93 5.40
C ASP A 6 13.17 19.29 4.05
N ARG A 7 13.34 20.01 2.94
CA ARG A 7 13.21 19.44 1.60
C ARG A 7 14.39 18.50 1.38
N THR A 8 14.15 17.24 1.65
CA THR A 8 15.12 16.20 1.33
C THR A 8 15.22 16.10 -0.19
N VAL A 9 16.27 16.70 -0.74
CA VAL A 9 16.53 16.68 -2.19
C VAL A 9 17.08 15.30 -2.54
N ALA A 10 16.18 14.36 -2.83
CA ALA A 10 16.56 13.11 -3.47
C ALA A 10 16.74 13.39 -4.98
N PRO A 11 17.92 13.14 -5.58
CA PRO A 11 18.20 13.52 -6.97
C PRO A 11 17.26 12.88 -8.00
N TRP A 12 16.58 11.80 -7.64
CA TRP A 12 15.63 11.08 -8.48
C TRP A 12 14.18 11.58 -8.35
N LEU A 13 13.89 12.41 -7.33
CA LEU A 13 12.55 12.90 -7.05
C LEU A 13 12.20 14.05 -8.01
N ASP A 14 11.07 13.92 -8.70
CA ASP A 14 10.48 14.99 -9.50
C ASP A 14 9.40 15.70 -8.67
N ASP A 15 9.73 16.90 -8.15
CA ASP A 15 8.82 17.73 -7.34
C ASP A 15 7.52 18.06 -8.08
N SER A 16 7.53 18.07 -9.42
CA SER A 16 6.30 18.27 -10.20
C SER A 16 5.33 17.09 -10.12
N GLN A 17 5.85 15.89 -9.83
CA GLN A 17 5.07 14.66 -9.66
C GLN A 17 4.69 14.41 -8.19
N PHE A 18 5.50 14.94 -7.24
CA PHE A 18 5.29 14.73 -5.80
C PHE A 18 5.49 16.03 -5.03
N PRO A 19 4.56 17.01 -5.16
CA PRO A 19 4.71 18.38 -4.63
C PRO A 19 4.38 18.50 -3.14
N PHE A 20 4.47 17.44 -2.36
CA PHE A 20 4.08 17.42 -0.96
C PHE A 20 5.24 17.79 -0.02
N VAL A 21 4.90 18.35 1.13
CA VAL A 21 5.87 18.63 2.19
C VAL A 21 6.25 17.34 2.90
N SER A 22 7.54 17.01 2.86
CA SER A 22 8.08 15.84 3.57
C SER A 22 8.09 16.09 5.07
N LYS A 23 7.57 15.12 5.82
CA LYS A 23 7.65 15.04 7.29
C LYS A 23 8.35 13.74 7.68
N PHE A 24 8.94 13.72 8.88
CA PHE A 24 9.66 12.55 9.38
C PHE A 24 9.30 12.23 10.82
N ALA A 25 9.14 10.95 11.11
CA ALA A 25 8.98 10.40 12.46
C ALA A 25 10.17 9.50 12.80
N ASN A 26 10.68 9.58 14.02
CA ASN A 26 11.70 8.64 14.49
C ASN A 26 11.06 7.31 14.87
N VAL A 27 11.52 6.24 14.24
CA VAL A 27 11.04 4.86 14.45
C VAL A 27 12.23 3.91 14.55
N ASP A 28 11.98 2.61 14.69
CA ASP A 28 13.07 1.63 14.66
C ASP A 28 13.70 1.60 13.27
N GLY A 29 15.01 1.69 13.23
CA GLY A 29 15.77 1.69 11.98
C GLY A 29 16.00 3.07 11.37
N GLY A 30 15.47 4.17 11.93
CA GLY A 30 15.76 5.50 11.45
C GLY A 30 14.53 6.42 11.34
N ARG A 31 14.61 7.37 10.42
CA ARG A 31 13.53 8.32 10.17
C ARG A 31 12.58 7.76 9.11
N MET A 32 11.31 7.66 9.47
CA MET A 32 10.23 7.30 8.57
C MET A 32 9.64 8.55 7.95
N HIS A 33 9.70 8.64 6.63
CA HIS A 33 9.06 9.70 5.86
C HIS A 33 7.54 9.51 5.83
N TYR A 34 6.82 10.62 5.86
CA TYR A 34 5.40 10.66 5.56
C TYR A 34 4.98 12.03 5.02
N VAL A 35 3.91 12.03 4.23
CA VAL A 35 3.14 13.20 3.83
C VAL A 35 1.95 13.32 4.80
N ASP A 36 1.55 14.56 5.10
CA ASP A 36 0.38 14.85 5.93
C ASP A 36 -0.20 16.16 5.42
N ASP A 37 -1.21 16.04 4.57
CA ASP A 37 -1.79 17.12 3.79
C ASP A 37 -3.31 17.17 3.96
N GLY A 38 -3.90 18.37 3.85
CA GLY A 38 -5.33 18.60 4.04
C GLY A 38 -5.77 18.66 5.50
N GLN A 39 -7.07 18.78 5.69
CA GLN A 39 -7.75 18.87 7.00
C GLN A 39 -9.04 18.05 6.96
N GLY A 40 -9.56 17.69 8.12
CA GLY A 40 -10.78 16.90 8.25
C GLY A 40 -10.52 15.52 8.81
N GLU A 41 -11.38 14.56 8.46
CA GLU A 41 -11.26 13.19 8.94
C GLU A 41 -9.97 12.53 8.43
N PRO A 42 -9.14 11.94 9.32
CA PRO A 42 -7.85 11.38 8.89
C PRO A 42 -8.02 10.12 8.05
N VAL A 43 -7.30 10.06 6.94
CA VAL A 43 -7.15 8.89 6.06
C VAL A 43 -5.68 8.55 5.96
N ILE A 44 -5.30 7.34 6.35
CA ILE A 44 -3.92 6.87 6.30
C ILE A 44 -3.73 5.90 5.15
N PHE A 45 -2.80 6.22 4.28
CA PHE A 45 -2.41 5.43 3.12
C PHE A 45 -1.15 4.62 3.42
N VAL A 46 -1.24 3.31 3.31
CA VAL A 46 -0.15 2.39 3.60
C VAL A 46 0.17 1.55 2.37
N HIS A 47 1.35 1.82 1.81
CA HIS A 47 1.84 1.13 0.61
C HIS A 47 2.39 -0.26 0.94
N GLY A 48 2.63 -1.06 -0.11
CA GLY A 48 3.31 -2.34 -0.02
C GLY A 48 4.58 -2.41 -0.86
N PHE A 49 5.00 -3.63 -1.18
CA PHE A 49 6.19 -3.92 -1.96
C PHE A 49 5.92 -3.84 -3.47
N PRO A 50 6.81 -3.28 -4.27
CA PRO A 50 7.99 -2.47 -3.94
C PRO A 50 7.72 -0.97 -4.09
N THR A 51 6.54 -0.50 -3.71
CA THR A 51 6.07 0.87 -3.89
C THR A 51 6.46 1.78 -2.72
N TRP A 52 5.97 3.02 -2.73
CA TRP A 52 6.09 4.02 -1.67
C TRP A 52 4.94 5.02 -1.77
N SER A 53 4.86 6.00 -0.88
CA SER A 53 3.75 6.96 -0.81
C SER A 53 3.44 7.69 -2.14
N PHE A 54 4.37 7.73 -3.06
CA PHE A 54 4.18 8.26 -4.41
C PHE A 54 2.97 7.66 -5.14
N MET A 55 2.68 6.38 -4.93
CA MET A 55 1.53 5.72 -5.56
C MET A 55 0.19 6.38 -5.21
N TRP A 56 0.13 7.06 -4.07
CA TRP A 56 -1.05 7.72 -3.55
C TRP A 56 -1.17 9.20 -3.92
N ARG A 57 -0.18 9.77 -4.65
CA ARG A 57 -0.08 11.21 -4.92
C ARG A 57 -1.34 11.82 -5.55
N GLY A 58 -1.99 11.10 -6.47
CA GLY A 58 -3.24 11.53 -7.09
C GLY A 58 -4.35 11.62 -6.04
N LEU A 59 -4.54 10.53 -5.30
CA LEU A 59 -5.55 10.45 -4.23
C LEU A 59 -5.31 11.48 -3.11
N ILE A 60 -4.05 11.68 -2.70
CA ILE A 60 -3.71 12.70 -1.69
C ILE A 60 -4.14 14.09 -2.18
N ARG A 61 -3.76 14.47 -3.40
CA ARG A 61 -4.07 15.77 -3.98
C ARG A 61 -5.59 16.03 -4.00
N ASP A 62 -6.36 15.02 -4.38
CA ASP A 62 -7.77 15.17 -4.64
C ASP A 62 -8.59 15.04 -3.33
N LEU A 63 -8.26 14.09 -2.46
CA LEU A 63 -8.92 13.88 -1.17
C LEU A 63 -8.53 14.90 -0.10
N SER A 64 -7.33 15.51 -0.18
CA SER A 64 -6.89 16.53 0.82
C SER A 64 -7.75 17.80 0.84
N THR A 65 -8.62 17.98 -0.15
CA THR A 65 -9.62 19.05 -0.15
C THR A 65 -10.69 18.91 0.95
N LYS A 66 -10.91 17.67 1.46
CA LYS A 66 -11.90 17.36 2.50
C LYS A 66 -11.40 16.48 3.63
N HIS A 67 -10.33 15.76 3.43
CA HIS A 67 -9.74 14.82 4.39
C HIS A 67 -8.32 15.23 4.75
N ARG A 68 -7.88 14.86 5.95
CA ARG A 68 -6.46 14.89 6.28
C ARG A 68 -5.80 13.61 5.77
N CYS A 69 -5.07 13.71 4.68
CA CYS A 69 -4.42 12.60 4.00
C CYS A 69 -3.00 12.38 4.54
N ILE A 70 -2.74 11.21 5.08
CA ILE A 70 -1.42 10.83 5.63
C ILE A 70 -0.91 9.62 4.86
N ALA A 71 0.21 9.77 4.15
CA ALA A 71 0.82 8.68 3.38
C ALA A 71 2.27 8.49 3.84
N MET A 72 2.59 7.30 4.31
CA MET A 72 3.90 6.97 4.88
C MET A 72 4.76 6.17 3.91
N ASP A 73 6.08 6.23 4.09
CA ASP A 73 7.04 5.32 3.46
C ASP A 73 7.59 4.35 4.51
N HIS A 74 7.48 3.06 4.27
CA HIS A 74 8.14 2.07 5.12
C HIS A 74 9.65 2.30 5.17
N ILE A 75 10.30 2.01 6.31
CA ILE A 75 11.77 1.98 6.39
C ILE A 75 12.31 1.07 5.28
N GLY A 76 13.27 1.58 4.51
CA GLY A 76 13.80 0.89 3.33
C GLY A 76 13.15 1.30 2.00
N PHE A 77 12.10 2.11 2.03
CA PHE A 77 11.33 2.51 0.84
C PHE A 77 11.22 4.03 0.72
N GLY A 78 10.86 4.51 -0.46
CA GLY A 78 10.63 5.93 -0.73
C GLY A 78 11.73 6.84 -0.19
N LEU A 79 11.31 7.85 0.56
CA LEU A 79 12.18 8.85 1.18
C LEU A 79 12.57 8.49 2.64
N SER A 80 12.12 7.35 3.17
CA SER A 80 12.53 6.85 4.48
C SER A 80 13.98 6.37 4.49
N ASP A 81 14.60 6.37 5.67
CA ASP A 81 15.95 5.85 5.87
C ASP A 81 16.03 4.36 5.49
N LYS A 82 17.22 3.93 5.03
CA LYS A 82 17.49 2.57 4.53
C LYS A 82 18.68 1.94 5.26
N PRO A 83 18.55 1.64 6.57
CA PRO A 83 19.64 1.11 7.37
C PRO A 83 20.09 -0.29 6.90
N ALA A 84 21.39 -0.54 6.90
CA ALA A 84 21.93 -1.85 6.54
C ALA A 84 21.61 -2.96 7.57
N ARG A 85 21.29 -2.59 8.82
CA ARG A 85 21.08 -3.52 9.94
C ARG A 85 19.73 -3.30 10.60
N TRP A 86 18.67 -3.54 9.87
CA TRP A 86 17.32 -3.59 10.40
C TRP A 86 16.60 -4.82 9.85
N SER A 87 15.59 -5.33 10.53
CA SER A 87 15.03 -6.65 10.18
C SER A 87 14.19 -6.66 8.91
N TYR A 88 13.55 -5.53 8.54
CA TYR A 88 12.69 -5.37 7.36
C TYR A 88 11.55 -6.39 7.23
N THR A 89 11.25 -7.18 8.28
CA THR A 89 10.12 -8.11 8.24
C THR A 89 8.79 -7.36 8.31
N PRO A 90 7.69 -7.93 7.79
CA PRO A 90 6.35 -7.33 7.90
C PRO A 90 5.98 -6.96 9.34
N GLU A 91 6.33 -7.80 10.32
CA GLU A 91 6.09 -7.56 11.74
C GLU A 91 6.88 -6.35 12.28
N ALA A 92 8.10 -6.15 11.79
CA ALA A 92 8.89 -4.97 12.15
C ALA A 92 8.28 -3.68 11.57
N HIS A 93 7.82 -3.74 10.33
CA HIS A 93 7.08 -2.64 9.72
C HIS A 93 5.77 -2.34 10.46
N ALA A 94 5.05 -3.36 10.92
CA ALA A 94 3.84 -3.19 11.73
C ALA A 94 4.12 -2.47 13.07
N ARG A 95 5.22 -2.80 13.75
CA ARG A 95 5.65 -2.05 14.95
C ARG A 95 5.97 -0.59 14.63
N ASN A 96 6.62 -0.33 13.52
CA ASN A 96 6.94 1.03 13.09
C ASN A 96 5.69 1.81 12.67
N PHE A 97 4.71 1.17 12.03
CA PHE A 97 3.43 1.78 11.73
C PHE A 97 2.74 2.25 13.02
N LYS A 98 2.72 1.42 14.07
CA LYS A 98 2.22 1.84 15.39
C LYS A 98 2.96 3.06 15.94
N LYS A 99 4.31 3.07 15.88
CA LYS A 99 5.12 4.23 16.33
C LYS A 99 4.81 5.50 15.56
N LEU A 100 4.56 5.40 14.25
CA LEU A 100 4.11 6.54 13.45
C LEU A 100 2.75 7.06 13.94
N LEU A 101 1.79 6.18 14.20
CA LEU A 101 0.48 6.56 14.73
C LEU A 101 0.58 7.24 16.09
N ASP A 102 1.43 6.73 16.97
CA ASP A 102 1.71 7.32 18.29
C ASP A 102 2.35 8.72 18.14
N HIS A 103 3.26 8.90 17.15
CA HIS A 103 3.90 10.18 16.86
C HIS A 103 2.90 11.22 16.32
N ILE A 104 1.99 10.82 15.43
CA ILE A 104 0.99 11.73 14.82
C ILE A 104 -0.14 12.06 15.81
N GLY A 105 -0.43 11.17 16.74
CA GLY A 105 -1.41 11.42 17.82
C GLY A 105 -2.87 11.41 17.38
N LEU A 106 -3.24 10.57 16.38
CA LEU A 106 -4.63 10.47 15.92
C LEU A 106 -5.50 9.73 16.94
N SER A 107 -6.75 10.14 17.07
CA SER A 107 -7.76 9.43 17.87
C SER A 107 -8.42 8.32 17.05
N THR A 108 -8.99 8.67 15.91
CA THR A 108 -9.63 7.76 14.94
C THR A 108 -9.19 8.11 13.53
N PHE A 109 -9.25 7.15 12.60
CA PHE A 109 -8.87 7.33 11.21
C PHE A 109 -9.43 6.22 10.33
N SER A 110 -9.46 6.48 9.03
CA SER A 110 -9.70 5.49 7.98
C SER A 110 -8.38 4.97 7.40
N LEU A 111 -8.37 3.72 6.94
CA LEU A 111 -7.20 3.06 6.35
C LEU A 111 -7.40 2.82 4.85
N VAL A 112 -6.39 3.12 4.06
CA VAL A 112 -6.27 2.73 2.66
C VAL A 112 -4.98 1.92 2.53
N VAL A 113 -5.09 0.65 2.16
CA VAL A 113 -3.96 -0.28 2.21
C VAL A 113 -3.76 -0.98 0.87
N HIS A 114 -2.51 -1.17 0.47
CA HIS A 114 -2.13 -1.90 -0.73
C HIS A 114 -1.07 -2.94 -0.41
N ASP A 115 -1.18 -4.14 -0.98
CA ASP A 115 -0.19 -5.22 -0.85
C ASP A 115 0.18 -5.48 0.62
N PHE A 116 1.45 -5.46 1.03
CA PHE A 116 1.90 -5.58 2.43
C PHE A 116 1.36 -4.48 3.36
N GLY A 117 0.93 -3.36 2.82
CA GLY A 117 0.24 -2.34 3.61
C GLY A 117 -0.99 -2.88 4.33
N GLY A 118 -1.66 -3.91 3.74
CA GLY A 118 -2.78 -4.61 4.37
C GLY A 118 -2.41 -5.25 5.69
N PRO A 119 -1.63 -6.33 5.72
CA PRO A 119 -1.28 -7.00 6.99
C PRO A 119 -0.56 -6.07 7.97
N ILE A 120 0.29 -5.14 7.50
CA ILE A 120 1.00 -4.18 8.36
C ILE A 120 0.03 -3.25 9.10
N ALA A 121 -0.89 -2.60 8.38
CA ALA A 121 -1.82 -1.67 9.00
C ALA A 121 -2.97 -2.38 9.73
N LEU A 122 -3.48 -3.48 9.16
CA LEU A 122 -4.58 -4.23 9.75
C LEU A 122 -4.17 -4.98 11.03
N SER A 123 -2.88 -5.28 11.23
CA SER A 123 -2.41 -5.80 12.52
C SER A 123 -2.70 -4.82 13.67
N TYR A 124 -2.45 -3.53 13.45
CA TYR A 124 -2.81 -2.49 14.41
C TYR A 124 -4.34 -2.34 14.54
N ALA A 125 -5.06 -2.38 13.42
CA ALA A 125 -6.52 -2.23 13.40
C ALA A 125 -7.22 -3.34 14.20
N ILE A 126 -6.75 -4.59 14.08
CA ILE A 126 -7.25 -5.76 14.82
C ILE A 126 -7.13 -5.55 16.33
N ASP A 127 -5.99 -5.00 16.79
CA ASP A 127 -5.75 -4.72 18.20
C ASP A 127 -6.48 -3.46 18.71
N ASN A 128 -6.87 -2.55 17.80
CA ASN A 128 -7.47 -1.25 18.13
C ASN A 128 -8.71 -0.94 17.27
N PRO A 129 -9.71 -1.81 17.20
CA PRO A 129 -10.84 -1.65 16.28
C PRO A 129 -11.65 -0.38 16.53
N GLY A 130 -11.69 0.13 17.75
CA GLY A 130 -12.36 1.38 18.10
C GLY A 130 -11.74 2.63 17.45
N ARG A 131 -10.49 2.54 16.98
CA ARG A 131 -9.79 3.66 16.31
C ARG A 131 -9.99 3.69 14.80
N ILE A 132 -10.60 2.66 14.23
CA ILE A 132 -10.77 2.51 12.79
C ILE A 132 -12.19 2.92 12.39
N ASN A 133 -12.30 3.91 11.52
CA ASN A 133 -13.57 4.34 10.97
C ASN A 133 -13.97 3.49 9.77
N ARG A 134 -13.10 3.39 8.76
CA ARG A 134 -13.32 2.65 7.51
C ARG A 134 -12.03 1.99 7.04
N ILE A 135 -12.15 0.96 6.20
CA ILE A 135 -11.01 0.26 5.61
C ILE A 135 -11.23 0.17 4.09
N CYS A 136 -10.27 0.66 3.31
CA CYS A 136 -10.21 0.44 1.87
C CYS A 136 -9.01 -0.45 1.54
N VAL A 137 -9.27 -1.59 0.92
CA VAL A 137 -8.27 -2.59 0.52
C VAL A 137 -8.07 -2.51 -0.99
N VAL A 138 -6.84 -2.30 -1.42
CA VAL A 138 -6.45 -2.26 -2.84
C VAL A 138 -5.47 -3.39 -3.10
N ASN A 139 -5.84 -4.41 -3.86
CA ASN A 139 -4.99 -5.58 -4.19
C ASN A 139 -4.08 -5.98 -3.02
N SER A 140 -4.67 -6.45 -1.92
CA SER A 140 -3.96 -6.77 -0.68
C SER A 140 -4.48 -8.06 -0.04
N PHE A 141 -3.87 -8.47 1.06
CA PHE A 141 -4.14 -9.72 1.75
C PHE A 141 -4.05 -9.55 3.27
N LEU A 142 -4.57 -10.54 4.01
CA LEU A 142 -4.48 -10.59 5.48
C LEU A 142 -4.22 -12.01 6.01
N TRP A 143 -3.99 -12.98 5.15
CA TRP A 143 -3.88 -14.40 5.47
C TRP A 143 -2.55 -14.98 5.03
N SER A 144 -2.19 -16.15 5.57
CA SER A 144 -1.01 -16.90 5.13
C SER A 144 -1.11 -17.27 3.66
N LEU A 145 -0.06 -16.96 2.90
CA LEU A 145 0.10 -17.27 1.48
C LEU A 145 0.95 -18.54 1.27
N LYS A 146 1.27 -19.28 2.36
CA LYS A 146 2.16 -20.45 2.33
C LYS A 146 1.73 -21.54 1.34
N ASN A 147 0.42 -21.72 1.16
CA ASN A 147 -0.15 -22.72 0.28
C ASN A 147 -0.55 -22.17 -1.10
N ASP A 148 -0.28 -20.89 -1.38
CA ASP A 148 -0.55 -20.29 -2.67
C ASP A 148 0.60 -20.57 -3.64
N THR A 149 0.27 -21.22 -4.78
CA THR A 149 1.26 -21.66 -5.77
C THR A 149 1.99 -20.48 -6.43
N SER A 150 1.31 -19.36 -6.65
CA SER A 150 1.92 -18.16 -7.25
C SER A 150 2.95 -17.55 -6.32
N PHE A 151 2.60 -17.42 -5.02
CA PHE A 151 3.51 -16.92 -4.00
C PHE A 151 4.65 -17.89 -3.69
N GLN A 152 4.43 -19.20 -3.71
CA GLN A 152 5.51 -20.19 -3.61
C GLN A 152 6.52 -20.07 -4.76
N LYS A 153 6.04 -19.91 -5.99
CA LYS A 153 6.92 -19.67 -7.16
C LYS A 153 7.67 -18.33 -7.05
N PHE A 154 6.98 -17.29 -6.59
CA PHE A 154 7.60 -15.99 -6.35
C PHE A 154 8.69 -16.08 -5.27
N ASP A 155 8.38 -16.68 -4.13
CA ASP A 155 9.31 -16.88 -3.01
C ASP A 155 10.54 -17.70 -3.41
N HIS A 156 10.35 -18.84 -4.12
CA HIS A 156 11.45 -19.63 -4.65
C HIS A 156 12.37 -18.82 -5.56
N ARG A 157 11.79 -17.96 -6.40
CA ARG A 157 12.56 -17.04 -7.25
C ARG A 157 13.35 -16.03 -6.43
N MET A 158 12.75 -15.46 -5.39
CA MET A 158 13.39 -14.44 -4.54
C MET A 158 14.51 -15.01 -3.67
N HIS A 159 14.38 -16.26 -3.21
CA HIS A 159 15.43 -16.95 -2.45
C HIS A 159 16.54 -17.52 -3.32
N GLY A 160 16.31 -17.75 -4.60
CA GLY A 160 17.32 -18.23 -5.53
C GLY A 160 18.46 -17.22 -5.75
N PRO A 161 19.68 -17.68 -6.08
CA PRO A 161 20.84 -16.80 -6.27
C PRO A 161 20.63 -15.76 -7.36
N MET A 162 19.91 -16.10 -8.43
CA MET A 162 19.56 -15.16 -9.51
C MET A 162 18.56 -14.09 -9.06
N GLY A 163 17.55 -14.44 -8.27
CA GLY A 163 16.57 -13.49 -7.73
C GLY A 163 17.22 -12.50 -6.75
N LYS A 164 18.05 -13.03 -5.85
CA LYS A 164 18.85 -12.20 -4.95
C LYS A 164 19.74 -11.22 -5.74
N LEU A 165 20.47 -11.73 -6.74
CA LEU A 165 21.35 -10.91 -7.59
C LEU A 165 20.55 -9.83 -8.34
N ALA A 166 19.43 -10.18 -8.96
CA ALA A 166 18.59 -9.26 -9.71
C ALA A 166 18.03 -8.12 -8.84
N LEU A 167 17.64 -8.43 -7.59
CA LEU A 167 17.12 -7.43 -6.67
C LEU A 167 18.21 -6.60 -6.01
N THR A 168 19.36 -7.19 -5.66
CA THR A 168 20.36 -6.52 -4.83
C THR A 168 21.51 -5.90 -5.62
N ALA A 169 21.98 -6.55 -6.69
CA ALA A 169 23.13 -6.05 -7.46
C ALA A 169 22.74 -5.03 -8.54
N THR A 170 21.55 -5.20 -9.15
CA THR A 170 21.05 -4.29 -10.20
C THR A 170 19.66 -3.80 -9.87
N ASN A 171 19.25 -2.65 -10.43
CA ASN A 171 17.89 -2.14 -10.26
C ASN A 171 16.88 -2.84 -11.21
N THR A 172 17.35 -3.72 -12.08
CA THR A 172 16.53 -4.37 -13.12
C THR A 172 15.44 -5.26 -12.53
N GLY A 173 15.71 -5.97 -11.43
CA GLY A 173 14.75 -6.83 -10.77
C GLY A 173 13.55 -6.06 -10.23
N LEU A 174 13.77 -4.97 -9.49
CA LEU A 174 12.71 -4.09 -9.00
C LEU A 174 11.98 -3.39 -10.14
N SER A 175 12.70 -2.96 -11.16
CA SER A 175 12.14 -2.42 -12.38
C SER A 175 11.16 -3.38 -13.04
N HIS A 176 11.52 -4.64 -13.21
CA HIS A 176 10.63 -5.67 -13.77
C HIS A 176 9.41 -5.94 -12.88
N LEU A 177 9.58 -5.91 -11.55
CA LEU A 177 8.46 -6.08 -10.62
C LEU A 177 7.45 -4.95 -10.77
N VAL A 178 7.88 -3.69 -10.75
CA VAL A 178 6.98 -2.53 -10.96
C VAL A 178 6.28 -2.60 -12.31
N HIS A 179 7.01 -2.94 -13.39
CA HIS A 179 6.39 -3.16 -14.70
C HIS A 179 5.37 -4.31 -14.69
N GLY A 180 5.62 -5.35 -13.89
CA GLY A 180 4.72 -6.49 -13.74
C GLY A 180 3.43 -6.18 -13.00
N MET A 181 3.41 -5.11 -12.18
CA MET A 181 2.25 -4.67 -11.42
C MET A 181 1.24 -3.87 -12.24
N VAL A 182 1.62 -3.45 -13.45
CA VAL A 182 0.82 -2.60 -14.34
C VAL A 182 0.55 -3.35 -15.63
N GLU A 183 -0.70 -3.36 -16.06
CA GLU A 183 -1.09 -3.91 -17.37
C GLU A 183 -1.01 -2.85 -18.46
N GLN A 184 -1.55 -1.66 -18.19
CA GLN A 184 -1.54 -0.52 -19.11
C GLN A 184 -0.24 0.30 -18.94
N LYS A 185 0.88 -0.24 -19.40
CA LYS A 185 2.24 0.29 -19.16
C LYS A 185 2.45 1.73 -19.59
N GLN A 186 1.70 2.21 -20.58
CA GLN A 186 1.73 3.61 -21.02
C GLN A 186 1.28 4.60 -19.92
N LYS A 187 0.48 4.16 -18.95
CA LYS A 187 0.01 4.98 -17.84
C LYS A 187 1.12 5.32 -16.83
N VAL A 188 2.11 4.44 -16.71
CA VAL A 188 3.28 4.64 -15.82
C VAL A 188 4.55 4.99 -16.60
N ALA A 189 4.45 5.23 -17.92
CA ALA A 189 5.59 5.64 -18.74
C ALA A 189 6.09 7.06 -18.41
N GLY A 190 7.21 7.45 -19.01
CA GLY A 190 7.76 8.79 -18.88
C GLY A 190 8.24 9.12 -17.47
N LYS A 191 7.72 10.18 -16.86
CA LYS A 191 8.16 10.69 -15.56
C LYS A 191 7.71 9.85 -14.37
N VAL A 192 6.67 9.03 -14.49
CA VAL A 192 6.09 8.26 -13.38
C VAL A 192 6.99 7.09 -12.99
N TYR A 193 7.42 6.31 -13.98
CA TYR A 193 8.19 5.09 -13.74
C TYR A 193 9.51 5.31 -12.98
N PRO A 194 10.33 6.35 -13.32
CA PRO A 194 11.54 6.64 -12.57
C PRO A 194 11.31 6.92 -11.07
N GLN A 195 10.11 7.41 -10.69
CA GLN A 195 9.78 7.67 -9.29
C GLN A 195 9.63 6.38 -8.49
N TYR A 196 9.17 5.29 -9.10
CA TYR A 196 9.09 3.98 -8.44
C TYR A 196 10.45 3.31 -8.26
N THR A 197 11.38 3.53 -9.18
CA THR A 197 12.70 2.87 -9.16
C THR A 197 13.79 3.72 -8.51
N GLY A 198 13.61 5.03 -8.48
CA GLY A 198 14.55 5.99 -7.92
C GLY A 198 14.97 5.72 -6.47
N PRO A 199 14.04 5.35 -5.55
CA PRO A 199 14.38 5.02 -4.17
C PRO A 199 15.40 3.89 -4.01
N PHE A 200 15.60 3.07 -5.04
CA PHE A 200 16.43 1.87 -5.06
C PHE A 200 17.66 2.01 -5.96
N SER A 201 18.12 3.23 -6.22
CA SER A 201 19.21 3.51 -7.15
C SER A 201 20.55 2.88 -6.71
N LYS A 202 20.85 2.85 -5.40
CA LYS A 202 22.05 2.23 -4.85
C LYS A 202 21.79 0.77 -4.46
N ALA A 203 22.82 -0.08 -4.56
CA ALA A 203 22.74 -1.49 -4.16
C ALA A 203 22.36 -1.64 -2.66
N SER A 204 22.89 -0.78 -1.80
CA SER A 204 22.56 -0.74 -0.37
C SER A 204 21.07 -0.50 -0.10
N ASP A 205 20.38 0.24 -0.96
CA ASP A 205 19.01 0.67 -0.75
C ASP A 205 17.99 -0.46 -1.06
N ARG A 206 18.43 -1.55 -1.68
CA ARG A 206 17.58 -2.64 -2.14
C ARG A 206 17.45 -3.80 -1.14
N HIS A 207 18.27 -3.81 -0.09
CA HIS A 207 18.24 -4.88 0.92
C HIS A 207 16.87 -5.02 1.59
N GLY A 208 16.27 -3.91 2.01
CA GLY A 208 14.95 -3.91 2.64
C GLY A 208 13.84 -4.45 1.73
N ALA A 209 13.88 -4.08 0.46
CA ALA A 209 12.93 -4.58 -0.53
C ALA A 209 13.07 -6.12 -0.71
N HIS A 210 14.29 -6.64 -0.76
CA HIS A 210 14.53 -8.08 -0.85
C HIS A 210 14.00 -8.85 0.37
N VAL A 211 14.24 -8.34 1.58
CA VAL A 211 13.76 -9.00 2.81
C VAL A 211 12.24 -8.94 2.92
N LEU A 212 11.63 -7.79 2.61
CA LEU A 212 10.17 -7.69 2.64
C LEU A 212 9.51 -8.64 1.63
N ALA A 213 10.07 -8.79 0.43
CA ALA A 213 9.57 -9.74 -0.56
C ALA A 213 9.54 -11.20 -0.05
N GLN A 214 10.50 -11.59 0.78
CA GLN A 214 10.51 -12.91 1.42
C GLN A 214 9.42 -13.06 2.50
N GLY A 215 8.90 -11.96 3.00
CA GLY A 215 7.84 -11.92 4.02
C GLY A 215 6.51 -12.52 3.58
N TYR A 216 6.21 -12.61 2.27
CA TYR A 216 4.97 -13.23 1.79
C TYR A 216 4.79 -14.67 2.29
N ILE A 217 5.87 -15.45 2.32
CA ILE A 217 5.89 -16.79 2.88
C ILE A 217 6.53 -16.82 4.26
N GLY A 218 7.60 -16.06 4.47
CA GLY A 218 8.37 -16.05 5.73
C GLY A 218 7.56 -15.66 6.96
N SER A 219 6.57 -14.76 6.81
CA SER A 219 5.70 -14.31 7.91
C SER A 219 4.38 -15.09 8.02
N SER A 220 4.31 -16.31 7.48
CA SER A 220 3.07 -17.09 7.37
C SER A 220 2.37 -17.35 8.71
N THR A 221 3.11 -17.54 9.80
CA THR A 221 2.55 -17.76 11.15
C THR A 221 1.87 -16.49 11.66
N TRP A 222 2.52 -15.33 11.51
CA TRP A 222 1.96 -14.04 11.87
C TRP A 222 0.72 -13.69 11.04
N LEU A 223 0.77 -13.90 9.74
CA LEU A 223 -0.36 -13.72 8.82
C LEU A 223 -1.55 -14.62 9.18
N TYR A 224 -1.29 -15.86 9.58
CA TYR A 224 -2.33 -16.78 10.06
C TYR A 224 -2.99 -16.26 11.34
N ASP A 225 -2.20 -15.78 12.31
CA ASP A 225 -2.71 -15.19 13.54
C ASP A 225 -3.60 -13.97 13.27
N LEU A 226 -3.16 -13.06 12.40
CA LEU A 226 -3.97 -11.91 11.97
C LEU A 226 -5.31 -12.34 11.36
N TRP A 227 -5.26 -13.35 10.49
CA TRP A 227 -6.47 -13.87 9.86
C TRP A 227 -7.46 -14.46 10.87
N VAL A 228 -6.98 -15.18 11.86
CA VAL A 228 -7.83 -15.73 12.93
C VAL A 228 -8.49 -14.61 13.75
N ARG A 229 -7.74 -13.55 14.05
CA ARG A 229 -8.23 -12.43 14.88
C ARG A 229 -9.01 -11.35 14.10
N ARG A 230 -9.16 -11.46 12.78
CA ARG A 230 -9.83 -10.47 11.92
C ARG A 230 -11.28 -10.14 12.32
N GLU A 231 -11.94 -11.03 13.05
CA GLU A 231 -13.34 -10.87 13.48
C GLU A 231 -13.55 -9.57 14.28
N SER A 232 -12.52 -9.04 14.94
CA SER A 232 -12.59 -7.73 15.60
C SER A 232 -12.91 -6.58 14.64
N LEU A 233 -12.68 -6.77 13.32
CA LEU A 233 -12.96 -5.80 12.26
C LEU A 233 -14.24 -6.12 11.46
N ALA A 234 -14.97 -7.19 11.78
CA ALA A 234 -16.09 -7.68 10.98
C ALA A 234 -17.22 -6.64 10.77
N GLN A 235 -17.39 -5.71 11.73
CA GLN A 235 -18.40 -4.65 11.66
C GLN A 235 -17.90 -3.34 11.05
N LYS A 236 -16.64 -3.28 10.63
CA LYS A 236 -16.09 -2.07 10.02
C LYS A 236 -16.52 -1.99 8.56
N PRO A 237 -16.94 -0.79 8.08
CA PRO A 237 -17.15 -0.58 6.66
C PRO A 237 -15.87 -0.92 5.89
N LEU A 238 -16.00 -1.82 4.92
CA LEU A 238 -14.89 -2.28 4.08
C LEU A 238 -15.20 -2.01 2.61
N GLN A 239 -14.25 -1.37 1.92
CA GLN A 239 -14.22 -1.30 0.47
C GLN A 239 -13.06 -2.13 -0.06
N VAL A 240 -13.27 -2.81 -1.18
CA VAL A 240 -12.24 -3.56 -1.90
C VAL A 240 -12.16 -3.06 -3.33
N LEU A 241 -11.03 -2.48 -3.69
CA LEU A 241 -10.70 -2.06 -5.05
C LEU A 241 -9.72 -3.07 -5.65
N TRP A 242 -10.05 -3.66 -6.81
CA TRP A 242 -9.28 -4.81 -7.29
C TRP A 242 -8.98 -4.76 -8.77
N GLY A 243 -7.71 -4.69 -9.11
CA GLY A 243 -7.21 -4.88 -10.47
C GLY A 243 -7.18 -6.38 -10.81
N MET A 244 -7.99 -6.78 -11.79
CA MET A 244 -8.22 -8.19 -12.12
C MET A 244 -7.08 -8.83 -12.93
N LYS A 245 -6.15 -8.04 -13.45
CA LYS A 245 -4.94 -8.51 -14.17
C LYS A 245 -3.72 -8.61 -13.26
N ASP A 246 -3.88 -8.45 -11.94
CA ASP A 246 -2.78 -8.67 -11.01
C ASP A 246 -2.25 -10.11 -11.11
N LYS A 247 -0.93 -10.24 -11.27
CA LYS A 247 -0.27 -11.54 -11.50
C LYS A 247 0.00 -12.33 -10.23
N LEU A 248 -0.08 -11.66 -9.06
CA LEU A 248 0.09 -12.28 -7.75
C LEU A 248 -1.25 -12.41 -7.03
N PHE A 249 -2.01 -11.34 -6.93
CA PHE A 249 -3.30 -11.31 -6.25
C PHE A 249 -4.45 -11.61 -7.23
N SER A 250 -4.72 -12.89 -7.43
CA SER A 250 -5.77 -13.38 -8.35
C SER A 250 -7.20 -13.10 -7.85
N ALA A 251 -8.17 -13.44 -8.68
CA ALA A 251 -9.59 -13.39 -8.31
C ALA A 251 -9.94 -14.23 -7.05
N ASP A 252 -9.17 -15.29 -6.75
CA ASP A 252 -9.38 -16.10 -5.55
C ASP A 252 -9.09 -15.31 -4.27
N HIS A 253 -8.10 -14.40 -4.31
CA HIS A 253 -7.83 -13.50 -3.20
C HIS A 253 -8.97 -12.49 -3.00
N LEU A 254 -9.52 -11.93 -4.08
CA LEU A 254 -10.71 -11.10 -4.02
C LEU A 254 -11.90 -11.85 -3.43
N ASN A 255 -12.14 -13.08 -3.88
CA ASN A 255 -13.23 -13.92 -3.37
C ASN A 255 -13.07 -14.22 -1.88
N LYS A 256 -11.84 -14.32 -1.39
CA LYS A 256 -11.56 -14.50 0.04
C LYS A 256 -11.92 -13.27 0.86
N TRP A 257 -11.68 -12.06 0.35
CA TRP A 257 -12.19 -10.82 0.94
C TRP A 257 -13.73 -10.80 0.97
N ARG A 258 -14.39 -11.10 -0.15
CA ARG A 258 -15.84 -11.15 -0.26
C ARG A 258 -16.47 -12.15 0.72
N ALA A 259 -15.87 -13.31 0.87
CA ALA A 259 -16.35 -14.34 1.80
C ALA A 259 -16.20 -13.91 3.27
N ALA A 260 -15.12 -13.20 3.61
CA ALA A 260 -14.85 -12.74 4.97
C ALA A 260 -15.66 -11.48 5.34
N TRP A 261 -15.98 -10.62 4.37
CA TRP A 261 -16.80 -9.40 4.52
C TRP A 261 -17.90 -9.38 3.46
N PRO A 262 -19.01 -10.08 3.67
CA PRO A 262 -20.09 -10.17 2.67
C PRO A 262 -20.73 -8.83 2.28
N ASN A 263 -20.65 -7.85 3.20
CA ASN A 263 -21.19 -6.50 3.00
C ASN A 263 -20.14 -5.51 2.47
N ALA A 264 -18.94 -5.98 2.07
CA ALA A 264 -17.93 -5.11 1.51
C ALA A 264 -18.41 -4.47 0.20
N ASP A 265 -18.11 -3.18 0.05
CA ASP A 265 -18.24 -2.49 -1.24
C ASP A 265 -17.09 -2.92 -2.16
N VAL A 266 -17.39 -3.62 -3.27
CA VAL A 266 -16.38 -4.21 -4.15
C VAL A 266 -16.43 -3.58 -5.52
N VAL A 267 -15.34 -2.91 -5.90
CA VAL A 267 -15.14 -2.37 -7.24
C VAL A 267 -13.99 -3.12 -7.92
N THR A 268 -14.23 -3.63 -9.10
CA THR A 268 -13.22 -4.36 -9.89
C THR A 268 -12.83 -3.57 -11.13
N PHE A 269 -11.55 -3.67 -11.49
CA PHE A 269 -10.96 -3.05 -12.67
C PHE A 269 -10.45 -4.16 -13.60
N PRO A 270 -11.28 -4.58 -14.59
CA PRO A 270 -11.00 -5.79 -15.40
C PRO A 270 -9.69 -5.72 -16.18
N GLU A 271 -9.28 -4.53 -16.61
CA GLU A 271 -8.11 -4.33 -17.46
C GLU A 271 -6.90 -3.74 -16.71
N SER A 272 -6.92 -3.75 -15.37
CA SER A 272 -5.85 -3.18 -14.56
C SER A 272 -5.10 -4.24 -13.75
N GLY A 273 -3.80 -4.00 -13.59
CA GLY A 273 -2.94 -4.76 -12.67
C GLY A 273 -3.10 -4.33 -11.21
N SER A 274 -2.05 -4.49 -10.43
CA SER A 274 -2.04 -4.17 -8.99
C SER A 274 -2.09 -2.68 -8.70
N LEU A 275 -1.53 -1.84 -9.59
CA LEU A 275 -1.48 -0.39 -9.41
C LEU A 275 -2.69 0.30 -10.05
N VAL A 276 -3.89 -0.05 -9.61
CA VAL A 276 -5.15 0.52 -10.15
C VAL A 276 -5.19 2.04 -10.05
N MET A 277 -4.56 2.64 -9.04
CA MET A 277 -4.47 4.10 -8.86
C MET A 277 -3.64 4.80 -9.94
N GLU A 278 -2.79 4.07 -10.66
CA GLU A 278 -2.06 4.59 -11.83
C GLU A 278 -2.84 4.34 -13.13
N GLU A 279 -3.55 3.23 -13.21
CA GLU A 279 -4.21 2.79 -14.43
C GLU A 279 -5.62 3.35 -14.58
N GLN A 280 -6.36 3.50 -13.48
CA GLN A 280 -7.75 3.94 -13.43
C GLN A 280 -7.92 5.04 -12.35
N ALA A 281 -7.06 6.04 -12.37
CA ALA A 281 -6.95 7.04 -11.31
C ALA A 281 -8.29 7.71 -10.96
N LYS A 282 -9.06 8.12 -11.96
CA LYS A 282 -10.35 8.83 -11.77
C LYS A 282 -11.43 7.92 -11.19
N GLU A 283 -11.50 6.68 -11.65
CA GLU A 283 -12.47 5.70 -11.18
C GLU A 283 -12.16 5.25 -9.75
N VAL A 284 -10.89 5.07 -9.43
CA VAL A 284 -10.41 4.77 -8.06
C VAL A 284 -10.70 5.94 -7.12
N GLU A 285 -10.42 7.16 -7.55
CA GLU A 285 -10.70 8.38 -6.80
C GLU A 285 -12.21 8.52 -6.50
N ALA A 286 -13.05 8.38 -7.52
CA ALA A 286 -14.50 8.48 -7.36
C ALA A 286 -15.05 7.41 -6.41
N ALA A 287 -14.61 6.15 -6.54
CA ALA A 287 -15.03 5.05 -5.68
C ALA A 287 -14.60 5.30 -4.23
N MET A 288 -13.37 5.74 -4.02
CA MET A 288 -12.82 5.99 -2.69
C MET A 288 -13.47 7.20 -2.02
N TYR A 289 -13.71 8.26 -2.78
CA TYR A 289 -14.42 9.46 -2.29
C TYR A 289 -15.82 9.11 -1.79
N MET A 290 -16.62 8.39 -2.59
CA MET A 290 -17.96 7.96 -2.18
C MET A 290 -17.94 7.09 -0.92
N PHE A 291 -16.98 6.19 -0.81
CA PHE A 291 -16.84 5.32 0.36
C PHE A 291 -16.44 6.09 1.62
N LEU A 292 -15.48 7.02 1.53
CA LEU A 292 -15.00 7.81 2.67
C LEU A 292 -16.07 8.80 3.16
N ASP A 293 -16.83 9.43 2.27
CA ASP A 293 -17.91 10.36 2.62
C ASP A 293 -19.21 9.65 3.10
N GLY A 294 -19.24 8.32 3.12
CA GLY A 294 -20.39 7.55 3.61
C GLY A 294 -21.56 7.41 2.62
N HIS A 295 -21.34 7.71 1.34
CA HIS A 295 -22.37 7.69 0.29
C HIS A 295 -22.46 6.34 -0.42
N SER A 296 -22.10 5.24 0.22
CA SER A 296 -22.08 3.89 -0.36
C SER A 296 -23.46 3.36 -0.82
N GLU A 297 -24.55 4.00 -0.45
CA GLU A 297 -25.92 3.57 -0.85
C GLU A 297 -26.27 3.86 -2.32
N LEU A 298 -25.54 4.74 -3.01
CA LEU A 298 -25.82 5.10 -4.41
C LEU A 298 -25.32 4.07 -5.44
N GLN A 299 -24.52 3.09 -5.04
CA GLN A 299 -23.96 2.08 -5.97
C GLN A 299 -24.97 1.01 -6.39
N SER A 300 -26.10 0.84 -5.71
CA SER A 300 -27.17 -0.07 -6.16
C SER A 300 -27.78 0.37 -7.50
N THR A 301 -27.76 1.67 -7.79
CA THR A 301 -28.35 2.24 -9.02
C THR A 301 -27.38 2.13 -10.21
N THR A 302 -26.07 2.23 -10.00
CA THR A 302 -25.06 2.14 -11.07
C THR A 302 -24.81 0.68 -11.51
N LYS A 303 -24.98 -0.30 -10.60
CA LYS A 303 -24.94 -1.73 -10.95
C LYS A 303 -26.11 -2.16 -11.85
N ALA A 304 -27.25 -1.51 -11.76
CA ALA A 304 -28.41 -1.78 -12.62
C ALA A 304 -28.21 -1.26 -14.06
N LEU A 305 -27.47 -0.17 -14.23
CA LEU A 305 -27.20 0.44 -15.56
C LEU A 305 -26.14 -0.31 -16.39
N HIS A 306 -25.27 -1.11 -15.78
CA HIS A 306 -24.28 -1.93 -16.51
C HIS A 306 -24.73 -3.39 -16.73
N ALA A 307 -25.90 -3.78 -16.26
CA ALA A 307 -26.51 -5.10 -16.53
C ALA A 307 -27.45 -5.10 -17.74
N GLU A 308 -27.70 -3.95 -18.35
CA GLU A 308 -28.63 -3.80 -19.50
C GLU A 308 -27.95 -3.43 -20.83
N PHE A 309 -26.60 -3.55 -20.92
CA PHE A 309 -25.90 -3.43 -22.21
C PHE A 309 -24.97 -4.60 -22.50
#